data_ef2e676e656c59f2db741523ef49744a
#
_entry.id   ef2e676e656c59f2db741523ef49744a
#
_cell.length_a   1.000
_cell.length_b   1.000
_cell.length_c   1.000
_cell.angle_alpha   90.00
_cell.angle_beta   90.00
_cell.angle_gamma   90.00
#
_symmetry.space_group_name_H-M   'P 1'
#
loop_
_entity.id
_entity.type
_entity.pdbx_description
1 polymer ?
#
loop_
_entity_poly.entity_id
_entity_poly.type
_entity_poly.pdbx_seq_one_letter_code
_entity_poly.pdbx_strand_id
1 'polypeptide(L)'
;MIYIDINQEKIPALGLGTFNLKGEACRDSVADAISIGYRHIDTAKMYENEEAVGQGIKDASIDRDNLFVTTKIWHTDLSRSGITEGLADSLHKLQTDYVNLALIHWPSENMDLRECLDTLMELQQQGKTQLIGVSNFPAALLQEARSLAPVICNQVEYHPYLDQSAVLNVLGEHNMMLTAYCPIAKGEVLQDEQLIVLGEKYGKSPTQITLRWLVQQENVAA
;
A
#
# COMPACT_ATOMS: atom_id res chain seq x y z
N MET A 1 11.70 -13.75 0.34
CA MET A 1 10.65 -12.77 0.04
C MET A 1 10.56 -12.55 -1.47
N ILE A 2 9.37 -12.32 -2.02
CA ILE A 2 9.17 -11.95 -3.44
C ILE A 2 9.23 -10.43 -3.51
N TYR A 3 9.88 -9.89 -4.55
CA TYR A 3 9.99 -8.46 -4.78
C TYR A 3 9.45 -8.10 -6.16
N ILE A 4 8.90 -6.91 -6.26
CA ILE A 4 8.50 -6.25 -7.49
C ILE A 4 9.57 -5.20 -7.81
N ASP A 5 10.04 -5.17 -9.05
CA ASP A 5 11.02 -4.20 -9.50
C ASP A 5 10.33 -3.10 -10.31
N ILE A 6 10.17 -1.92 -9.71
CA ILE A 6 9.58 -0.73 -10.34
C ILE A 6 10.57 0.44 -10.24
N ASN A 7 10.93 1.03 -11.37
CA ASN A 7 11.82 2.21 -11.42
C ASN A 7 13.12 2.03 -10.63
N GLN A 8 13.73 0.83 -10.67
CA GLN A 8 14.94 0.44 -9.95
C GLN A 8 14.76 0.25 -8.43
N GLU A 9 13.54 0.41 -7.93
CA GLU A 9 13.19 0.12 -6.53
C GLU A 9 12.70 -1.33 -6.38
N LYS A 10 13.15 -1.98 -5.31
CA LYS A 10 12.71 -3.34 -4.93
C LYS A 10 11.65 -3.27 -3.87
N ILE A 11 10.40 -3.49 -4.25
CA ILE A 11 9.24 -3.40 -3.38
C ILE A 11 8.85 -4.80 -2.91
N PRO A 12 8.77 -5.08 -1.58
CA PRO A 12 8.30 -6.38 -1.11
C PRO A 12 6.84 -6.60 -1.52
N ALA A 13 6.59 -7.70 -2.24
CA ALA A 13 5.27 -8.02 -2.77
C ALA A 13 4.24 -8.44 -1.71
N LEU A 14 4.70 -8.82 -0.50
CA LEU A 14 3.84 -9.14 0.63
C LEU A 14 4.06 -8.14 1.75
N GLY A 15 2.99 -7.45 2.16
CA GLY A 15 2.98 -6.44 3.21
C GLY A 15 2.05 -6.77 4.37
N LEU A 16 2.25 -6.11 5.51
CA LEU A 16 1.30 -6.05 6.60
C LEU A 16 0.45 -4.79 6.46
N GLY A 17 -0.86 -4.95 6.20
CA GLY A 17 -1.84 -3.89 6.31
C GLY A 17 -2.27 -3.69 7.76
N THR A 18 -2.31 -2.43 8.22
CA THR A 18 -2.60 -2.09 9.62
C THR A 18 -4.04 -1.61 9.84
N PHE A 19 -4.89 -1.62 8.81
CA PHE A 19 -6.29 -1.22 8.95
C PHE A 19 -6.98 -2.01 10.07
N ASN A 20 -7.77 -1.31 10.91
CA ASN A 20 -8.44 -1.84 12.12
C ASN A 20 -7.54 -2.28 13.29
N LEU A 21 -6.23 -2.25 13.16
CA LEU A 21 -5.35 -2.46 14.32
C LEU A 21 -5.25 -1.16 15.12
N LYS A 22 -5.30 -1.25 16.45
CA LYS A 22 -5.26 -0.08 17.35
C LYS A 22 -4.33 -0.33 18.55
N GLY A 23 -3.75 0.76 19.09
CA GLY A 23 -2.98 0.74 20.33
C GLY A 23 -1.88 -0.32 20.38
N GLU A 24 -1.74 -0.97 21.53
CA GLU A 24 -0.71 -1.99 21.75
C GLU A 24 -0.82 -3.17 20.78
N ALA A 25 -2.03 -3.62 20.44
CA ALA A 25 -2.21 -4.70 19.47
C ALA A 25 -1.67 -4.35 18.08
N CYS A 26 -1.77 -3.08 17.65
CA CYS A 26 -1.17 -2.60 16.41
C CYS A 26 0.36 -2.61 16.50
N ARG A 27 0.90 -2.03 17.56
CA ARG A 27 2.34 -1.98 17.83
C ARG A 27 2.96 -3.37 17.82
N ASP A 28 2.39 -4.31 18.61
CA ASP A 28 2.90 -5.66 18.74
C ASP A 28 2.79 -6.44 17.41
N SER A 29 1.67 -6.30 16.69
CA SER A 29 1.49 -6.92 15.36
C SER A 29 2.54 -6.44 14.35
N VAL A 30 2.91 -5.16 14.36
CA VAL A 30 3.95 -4.62 13.49
C VAL A 30 5.32 -5.17 13.87
N ALA A 31 5.67 -5.17 15.16
CA ALA A 31 6.95 -5.71 15.64
C ALA A 31 7.08 -7.21 15.31
N ASP A 32 6.03 -8.00 15.57
CA ASP A 32 5.99 -9.44 15.26
C ASP A 32 6.12 -9.70 13.77
N ALA A 33 5.37 -8.97 12.93
CA ALA A 33 5.47 -9.11 11.48
C ALA A 33 6.88 -8.87 10.96
N ILE A 34 7.55 -7.81 11.44
CA ILE A 34 8.94 -7.53 11.09
C ILE A 34 9.86 -8.66 11.55
N SER A 35 9.64 -9.18 12.76
CA SER A 35 10.47 -10.25 13.37
C SER A 35 10.40 -11.56 12.57
N ILE A 36 9.22 -11.90 12.02
CA ILE A 36 9.00 -13.07 11.16
C ILE A 36 9.36 -12.85 9.70
N GLY A 37 9.80 -11.65 9.33
CA GLY A 37 10.40 -11.37 8.02
C GLY A 37 9.58 -10.48 7.08
N TYR A 38 8.47 -9.88 7.50
CA TYR A 38 7.82 -8.83 6.71
C TYR A 38 8.75 -7.62 6.58
N ARG A 39 8.70 -6.98 5.40
CA ARG A 39 9.52 -5.81 5.09
C ARG A 39 8.70 -4.69 4.46
N HIS A 40 7.40 -4.88 4.30
CA HIS A 40 6.45 -3.87 3.81
C HIS A 40 5.35 -3.68 4.86
N ILE A 41 5.19 -2.44 5.35
CA ILE A 41 4.16 -2.03 6.30
C ILE A 41 3.28 -0.99 5.61
N ASP A 42 1.98 -1.26 5.55
CA ASP A 42 0.99 -0.38 4.94
C ASP A 42 0.05 0.19 6.00
N THR A 43 0.07 1.52 6.13
CA THR A 43 -0.80 2.27 7.04
C THR A 43 -1.48 3.44 6.32
N ALA A 44 -2.18 4.28 7.04
CA ALA A 44 -2.78 5.52 6.54
C ALA A 44 -3.12 6.45 7.70
N LYS A 45 -3.11 7.77 7.45
CA LYS A 45 -3.58 8.79 8.40
C LYS A 45 -4.97 8.48 8.94
N MET A 46 -5.91 8.08 8.07
CA MET A 46 -7.30 7.75 8.42
C MET A 46 -7.43 6.54 9.37
N TYR A 47 -6.41 5.67 9.43
CA TYR A 47 -6.45 4.53 10.35
C TYR A 47 -6.24 4.94 11.80
N GLU A 48 -5.74 6.16 12.07
CA GLU A 48 -5.51 6.70 13.42
C GLU A 48 -4.63 5.77 14.28
N ASN A 49 -3.64 5.12 13.65
CA ASN A 49 -2.76 4.16 14.31
C ASN A 49 -1.28 4.35 13.94
N GLU A 50 -0.93 5.39 13.19
CA GLU A 50 0.44 5.62 12.71
C GLU A 50 1.45 5.74 13.87
N GLU A 51 1.06 6.28 15.03
CA GLU A 51 1.92 6.32 16.22
C GLU A 51 2.26 4.91 16.74
N ALA A 52 1.26 4.03 16.80
CA ALA A 52 1.47 2.64 17.21
C ALA A 52 2.30 1.88 16.17
N VAL A 53 2.10 2.15 14.85
CA VAL A 53 2.94 1.59 13.78
C VAL A 53 4.38 2.05 13.93
N GLY A 54 4.63 3.34 14.12
CA GLY A 54 5.98 3.88 14.35
C GLY A 54 6.67 3.25 15.55
N GLN A 55 5.94 3.09 16.66
CA GLN A 55 6.47 2.43 17.84
C GLN A 55 6.79 0.93 17.58
N GLY A 56 5.93 0.20 16.86
CA GLY A 56 6.17 -1.19 16.49
C GLY A 56 7.39 -1.36 15.59
N ILE A 57 7.61 -0.46 14.64
CA ILE A 57 8.82 -0.42 13.80
C ILE A 57 10.07 -0.22 14.67
N LYS A 58 10.03 0.72 15.60
CA LYS A 58 11.14 0.99 16.52
C LYS A 58 11.45 -0.20 17.42
N ASP A 59 10.43 -0.86 17.95
CA ASP A 59 10.59 -2.01 18.85
C ASP A 59 11.18 -3.23 18.13
N ALA A 60 10.93 -3.38 16.83
CA ALA A 60 11.51 -4.44 16.01
C ALA A 60 13.03 -4.31 15.83
N SER A 61 13.64 -3.19 16.22
CA SER A 61 15.09 -2.95 16.18
C SER A 61 15.73 -3.27 14.81
N ILE A 62 15.04 -2.91 13.73
CA ILE A 62 15.52 -3.05 12.35
C ILE A 62 15.89 -1.68 11.78
N ASP A 63 16.92 -1.63 10.94
CA ASP A 63 17.27 -0.40 10.24
C ASP A 63 16.10 0.04 9.34
N ARG A 64 15.73 1.33 9.41
CA ARG A 64 14.62 1.91 8.65
C ARG A 64 14.73 1.66 7.14
N ASP A 65 15.94 1.66 6.60
CA ASP A 65 16.23 1.44 5.18
C ASP A 65 15.94 -0.01 4.73
N ASN A 66 15.76 -0.93 5.66
CA ASN A 66 15.35 -2.31 5.38
C ASN A 66 13.83 -2.49 5.35
N LEU A 67 13.06 -1.42 5.54
CA LEU A 67 11.61 -1.44 5.52
C LEU A 67 11.05 -0.58 4.39
N PHE A 68 10.02 -1.07 3.75
CA PHE A 68 9.15 -0.33 2.84
C PHE A 68 7.89 0.08 3.61
N VAL A 69 7.71 1.38 3.84
CA VAL A 69 6.56 1.92 4.59
C VAL A 69 5.70 2.74 3.65
N THR A 70 4.41 2.42 3.61
CA THR A 70 3.38 3.14 2.86
C THR A 70 2.45 3.88 3.82
N THR A 71 2.18 5.15 3.55
CA THR A 71 1.06 5.88 4.17
C THR A 71 0.21 6.61 3.13
N LYS A 72 -0.94 7.15 3.54
CA LYS A 72 -1.94 7.68 2.62
C LYS A 72 -2.55 8.98 3.14
N ILE A 73 -2.72 9.94 2.24
CA ILE A 73 -3.39 11.22 2.47
C ILE A 73 -4.90 11.02 2.31
N TRP A 74 -5.67 11.46 3.29
CA TRP A 74 -7.12 11.30 3.26
C TRP A 74 -7.80 12.26 2.29
N HIS A 75 -8.91 11.85 1.71
CA HIS A 75 -9.60 12.60 0.65
C HIS A 75 -10.14 13.98 1.05
N THR A 76 -10.25 14.28 2.34
CA THR A 76 -10.60 15.63 2.83
C THR A 76 -9.44 16.61 2.82
N ASP A 77 -8.22 16.11 2.72
CA ASP A 77 -6.98 16.87 2.87
C ASP A 77 -6.28 17.09 1.51
N LEU A 78 -7.00 16.96 0.40
CA LEU A 78 -6.46 17.04 -0.97
C LEU A 78 -6.35 18.50 -1.48
N SER A 79 -5.66 19.32 -0.71
CA SER A 79 -5.14 20.64 -1.11
C SER A 79 -3.63 20.66 -0.87
N ARG A 80 -2.91 21.62 -1.45
CA ARG A 80 -1.46 21.77 -1.22
C ARG A 80 -1.11 21.78 0.27
N SER A 81 -1.77 22.61 1.07
CA SER A 81 -1.52 22.67 2.52
C SER A 81 -1.91 21.36 3.22
N GLY A 82 -3.09 20.80 2.91
CA GLY A 82 -3.57 19.58 3.55
C GLY A 82 -2.68 18.37 3.28
N ILE A 83 -2.18 18.20 2.05
CA ILE A 83 -1.22 17.14 1.70
C ILE A 83 0.10 17.35 2.43
N THR A 84 0.64 18.57 2.44
CA THR A 84 1.91 18.89 3.06
C THR A 84 1.87 18.67 4.57
N GLU A 85 0.87 19.24 5.25
CA GLU A 85 0.67 19.09 6.68
C GLU A 85 0.30 17.65 7.06
N GLY A 86 -0.54 17.00 6.23
CA GLY A 86 -0.94 15.62 6.44
C GLY A 86 0.22 14.65 6.40
N LEU A 87 1.13 14.77 5.41
CA LEU A 87 2.32 13.93 5.35
C LEU A 87 3.29 14.25 6.48
N ALA A 88 3.47 15.53 6.84
CA ALA A 88 4.32 15.92 7.95
C ALA A 88 3.84 15.33 9.30
N ASP A 89 2.52 15.34 9.55
CA ASP A 89 1.91 14.71 10.73
C ASP A 89 2.10 13.18 10.72
N SER A 90 1.91 12.54 9.56
CA SER A 90 2.17 11.10 9.41
C SER A 90 3.63 10.74 9.71
N LEU A 91 4.58 11.49 9.17
CA LEU A 91 6.02 11.27 9.44
C LEU A 91 6.36 11.43 10.92
N HIS A 92 5.80 12.45 11.57
CA HIS A 92 5.96 12.67 13.01
C HIS A 92 5.43 11.47 13.82
N LYS A 93 4.20 11.00 13.53
CA LYS A 93 3.58 9.85 14.20
C LYS A 93 4.34 8.55 13.94
N LEU A 94 4.77 8.33 12.71
CA LEU A 94 5.58 7.17 12.31
C LEU A 94 7.02 7.22 12.84
N GLN A 95 7.45 8.34 13.46
CA GLN A 95 8.79 8.57 14.01
C GLN A 95 9.90 8.33 12.96
N THR A 96 9.69 8.83 11.73
CA THR A 96 10.60 8.68 10.60
C THR A 96 10.70 9.97 9.79
N ASP A 97 11.81 10.18 9.11
CA ASP A 97 12.02 11.36 8.26
C ASP A 97 11.37 11.22 6.87
N TYR A 98 11.07 9.98 6.45
CA TYR A 98 10.48 9.67 5.15
C TYR A 98 9.60 8.42 5.18
N VAL A 99 8.71 8.31 4.19
CA VAL A 99 8.05 7.05 3.80
C VAL A 99 8.53 6.59 2.43
N ASN A 100 8.43 5.30 2.14
CA ASN A 100 8.81 4.79 0.83
C ASN A 100 7.74 5.10 -0.23
N LEU A 101 6.46 5.10 0.16
CA LEU A 101 5.35 5.36 -0.74
C LEU A 101 4.28 6.21 -0.05
N ALA A 102 3.96 7.36 -0.65
CA ALA A 102 2.83 8.19 -0.25
C ALA A 102 1.71 8.09 -1.30
N LEU A 103 0.48 7.80 -0.86
CA LEU A 103 -0.67 7.63 -1.73
C LEU A 103 -1.74 8.70 -1.47
N ILE A 104 -2.43 9.15 -2.53
CA ILE A 104 -3.79 9.68 -2.39
C ILE A 104 -4.69 8.50 -2.05
N HIS A 105 -5.36 8.51 -0.88
CA HIS A 105 -6.09 7.36 -0.34
C HIS A 105 -7.38 7.07 -1.13
N TRP A 106 -8.13 8.10 -1.46
CA TRP A 106 -9.31 8.07 -2.30
C TRP A 106 -9.37 9.33 -3.15
N PRO A 107 -9.84 9.26 -4.39
CA PRO A 107 -10.14 10.45 -5.15
C PRO A 107 -11.33 11.21 -4.51
N SER A 108 -11.37 12.53 -4.70
CA SER A 108 -12.48 13.39 -4.30
C SER A 108 -13.01 14.15 -5.52
N GLU A 109 -14.33 14.33 -5.61
CA GLU A 109 -14.94 15.06 -6.72
C GLU A 109 -14.45 16.52 -6.84
N ASN A 110 -14.02 17.11 -5.73
CA ASN A 110 -13.57 18.51 -5.67
C ASN A 110 -12.04 18.65 -5.66
N MET A 111 -11.27 17.57 -5.85
CA MET A 111 -9.81 17.69 -5.88
C MET A 111 -9.33 18.30 -7.19
N ASP A 112 -8.34 19.16 -7.11
CA ASP A 112 -7.48 19.49 -8.25
C ASP A 112 -6.39 18.41 -8.33
N LEU A 113 -6.57 17.46 -9.24
CA LEU A 113 -5.65 16.31 -9.38
C LEU A 113 -4.23 16.77 -9.69
N ARG A 114 -4.08 17.80 -10.52
CA ARG A 114 -2.77 18.36 -10.85
C ARG A 114 -2.10 18.95 -9.62
N GLU A 115 -2.79 19.83 -8.87
CA GLU A 115 -2.24 20.41 -7.64
C GLU A 115 -1.83 19.32 -6.63
N CYS A 116 -2.67 18.29 -6.46
CA CYS A 116 -2.37 17.18 -5.56
C CYS A 116 -1.09 16.45 -5.96
N LEU A 117 -0.95 16.11 -7.24
CA LEU A 117 0.21 15.37 -7.73
C LEU A 117 1.47 16.24 -7.77
N ASP A 118 1.37 17.51 -8.16
CA ASP A 118 2.49 18.46 -8.09
C ASP A 118 2.99 18.60 -6.65
N THR A 119 2.09 18.65 -5.67
CA THR A 119 2.45 18.72 -4.25
C THR A 119 3.17 17.44 -3.78
N LEU A 120 2.69 16.26 -4.20
CA LEU A 120 3.37 15.00 -3.88
C LEU A 120 4.77 14.92 -4.52
N MET A 121 4.93 15.40 -5.76
CA MET A 121 6.25 15.49 -6.40
C MET A 121 7.20 16.45 -5.69
N GLU A 122 6.71 17.59 -5.19
CA GLU A 122 7.51 18.49 -4.37
C GLU A 122 7.98 17.82 -3.07
N LEU A 123 7.08 17.08 -2.39
CA LEU A 123 7.43 16.35 -1.16
C LEU A 123 8.40 15.18 -1.46
N GLN A 124 8.31 14.58 -2.64
CA GLN A 124 9.28 13.60 -3.12
C GLN A 124 10.66 14.24 -3.32
N GLN A 125 10.73 15.40 -3.99
CA GLN A 125 11.99 16.15 -4.16
C GLN A 125 12.61 16.59 -2.83
N GLN A 126 11.79 16.84 -1.81
CA GLN A 126 12.25 17.17 -0.44
C GLN A 126 12.65 15.91 0.36
N GLY A 127 12.56 14.72 -0.23
CA GLY A 127 12.90 13.46 0.44
C GLY A 127 11.90 13.02 1.51
N LYS A 128 10.67 13.57 1.53
CA LYS A 128 9.61 13.16 2.47
C LYS A 128 8.91 11.88 2.07
N THR A 129 8.92 11.55 0.81
CA THR A 129 8.54 10.25 0.25
C THR A 129 9.52 9.87 -0.85
N GLN A 130 9.80 8.59 -1.02
CA GLN A 130 10.63 8.10 -2.12
C GLN A 130 9.82 7.93 -3.40
N LEU A 131 8.60 7.45 -3.28
CA LEU A 131 7.69 7.14 -4.38
C LEU A 131 6.32 7.76 -4.12
N ILE A 132 5.58 8.02 -5.19
CA ILE A 132 4.21 8.54 -5.13
C ILE A 132 3.26 7.62 -5.89
N GLY A 133 2.02 7.57 -5.43
CA GLY A 133 0.98 6.78 -6.07
C GLY A 133 -0.42 7.20 -5.67
N VAL A 134 -1.38 6.40 -6.06
CA VAL A 134 -2.79 6.65 -5.80
C VAL A 134 -3.47 5.39 -5.26
N SER A 135 -4.67 5.53 -4.74
CA SER A 135 -5.49 4.42 -4.27
C SER A 135 -6.95 4.66 -4.66
N ASN A 136 -7.63 3.57 -5.06
CA ASN A 136 -9.04 3.59 -5.46
C ASN A 136 -9.34 4.46 -6.71
N PHE A 137 -8.35 4.65 -7.58
CA PHE A 137 -8.55 5.35 -8.83
C PHE A 137 -9.12 4.41 -9.89
N PRO A 138 -10.27 4.73 -10.52
CA PRO A 138 -10.74 4.04 -11.71
C PRO A 138 -9.73 4.18 -12.86
N ALA A 139 -9.77 3.26 -13.83
CA ALA A 139 -8.80 3.21 -14.92
C ALA A 139 -8.60 4.55 -15.65
N ALA A 140 -9.68 5.27 -15.96
CA ALA A 140 -9.60 6.57 -16.65
C ALA A 140 -8.86 7.64 -15.81
N LEU A 141 -9.18 7.73 -14.51
CA LEU A 141 -8.52 8.67 -13.61
C LEU A 141 -7.07 8.29 -13.35
N LEU A 142 -6.77 6.97 -13.32
CA LEU A 142 -5.41 6.47 -13.21
C LEU A 142 -4.55 6.85 -14.42
N GLN A 143 -5.09 6.75 -15.64
CA GLN A 143 -4.43 7.21 -16.87
C GLN A 143 -4.14 8.71 -16.81
N GLU A 144 -5.12 9.50 -16.36
CA GLU A 144 -4.94 10.94 -16.17
C GLU A 144 -3.82 11.22 -15.15
N ALA A 145 -3.88 10.61 -13.97
CA ALA A 145 -2.85 10.77 -12.94
C ALA A 145 -1.46 10.41 -13.46
N ARG A 146 -1.33 9.31 -14.21
CA ARG A 146 -0.06 8.87 -14.80
C ARG A 146 0.46 9.86 -15.86
N SER A 147 -0.42 10.53 -16.60
CA SER A 147 -0.03 11.57 -17.57
C SER A 147 0.50 12.85 -16.91
N LEU A 148 0.11 13.11 -15.66
CA LEU A 148 0.46 14.31 -14.90
C LEU A 148 1.70 14.13 -14.03
N ALA A 149 1.94 12.92 -13.49
CA ALA A 149 3.02 12.65 -12.55
C ALA A 149 3.55 11.21 -12.68
N PRO A 150 4.77 10.93 -12.20
CA PRO A 150 5.36 9.59 -12.22
C PRO A 150 4.78 8.68 -11.12
N VAL A 151 3.45 8.58 -11.04
CA VAL A 151 2.80 7.67 -10.10
C VAL A 151 3.16 6.22 -10.45
N ILE A 152 3.50 5.42 -9.44
CA ILE A 152 3.99 4.05 -9.63
C ILE A 152 3.02 2.98 -9.15
N CYS A 153 1.97 3.37 -8.43
CA CYS A 153 1.07 2.43 -7.76
C CYS A 153 -0.37 2.90 -7.83
N ASN A 154 -1.29 1.96 -8.02
CA ASN A 154 -2.70 2.12 -7.63
C ASN A 154 -3.06 1.02 -6.63
N GLN A 155 -3.36 1.39 -5.38
CA GLN A 155 -3.82 0.45 -4.36
C GLN A 155 -5.34 0.32 -4.44
N VAL A 156 -5.86 -0.88 -4.73
CA VAL A 156 -7.29 -1.16 -4.91
C VAL A 156 -7.70 -2.45 -4.20
N GLU A 157 -9.00 -2.62 -3.92
CA GLU A 157 -9.52 -3.93 -3.52
C GLU A 157 -9.27 -4.92 -4.64
N TYR A 158 -8.57 -6.03 -4.32
CA TYR A 158 -8.33 -7.07 -5.31
C TYR A 158 -8.18 -8.45 -4.66
N HIS A 159 -9.00 -9.38 -5.12
CA HIS A 159 -9.09 -10.76 -4.64
C HIS A 159 -9.78 -11.62 -5.73
N PRO A 160 -9.84 -12.95 -5.61
CA PRO A 160 -10.39 -13.84 -6.66
C PRO A 160 -11.81 -13.55 -7.13
N TYR A 161 -12.60 -12.82 -6.34
CA TYR A 161 -14.01 -12.53 -6.62
C TYR A 161 -14.25 -11.13 -7.21
N LEU A 162 -13.19 -10.35 -7.44
CA LEU A 162 -13.30 -8.98 -7.94
C LEU A 162 -12.44 -8.80 -9.20
N ASP A 163 -13.10 -8.47 -10.33
CA ASP A 163 -12.40 -8.18 -11.58
C ASP A 163 -11.78 -6.77 -11.54
N GLN A 164 -10.47 -6.71 -11.73
CA GLN A 164 -9.71 -5.47 -11.86
C GLN A 164 -8.99 -5.36 -13.23
N SER A 165 -9.46 -6.08 -14.23
CA SER A 165 -8.80 -6.16 -15.55
C SER A 165 -8.58 -4.77 -16.18
N ALA A 166 -9.54 -3.84 -16.06
CA ALA A 166 -9.42 -2.49 -16.58
C ALA A 166 -8.27 -1.69 -15.91
N VAL A 167 -8.11 -1.83 -14.59
CA VAL A 167 -7.02 -1.20 -13.84
C VAL A 167 -5.69 -1.87 -14.16
N LEU A 168 -5.66 -3.21 -14.17
CA LEU A 168 -4.45 -4.00 -14.48
C LEU A 168 -3.90 -3.69 -15.88
N ASN A 169 -4.77 -3.48 -16.87
CA ASN A 169 -4.34 -3.08 -18.21
C ASN A 169 -3.58 -1.74 -18.19
N VAL A 170 -4.13 -0.71 -17.53
CA VAL A 170 -3.46 0.59 -17.40
C VAL A 170 -2.12 0.46 -16.66
N LEU A 171 -2.10 -0.31 -15.58
CA LEU A 171 -0.88 -0.52 -14.80
C LEU A 171 0.20 -1.22 -15.64
N GLY A 172 -0.17 -2.25 -16.40
CA GLY A 172 0.74 -2.99 -17.29
C GLY A 172 1.31 -2.12 -18.42
N GLU A 173 0.50 -1.29 -19.06
CA GLU A 173 0.93 -0.36 -20.12
C GLU A 173 2.00 0.65 -19.64
N HIS A 174 2.00 0.97 -18.36
CA HIS A 174 2.88 2.00 -17.79
C HIS A 174 3.93 1.45 -16.81
N ASN A 175 4.07 0.12 -16.72
CA ASN A 175 4.95 -0.55 -15.75
C ASN A 175 4.73 -0.05 -14.31
N MET A 176 3.48 -0.04 -13.88
CA MET A 176 3.05 0.38 -12.55
C MET A 176 2.65 -0.85 -11.71
N MET A 177 2.58 -0.67 -10.39
CA MET A 177 2.21 -1.71 -9.44
C MET A 177 0.73 -1.60 -9.03
N LEU A 178 0.07 -2.75 -8.89
CA LEU A 178 -1.15 -2.88 -8.11
C LEU A 178 -0.79 -3.31 -6.68
N THR A 179 -1.31 -2.63 -5.67
CA THR A 179 -1.33 -3.16 -4.30
C THR A 179 -2.75 -3.58 -3.96
N ALA A 180 -2.93 -4.87 -3.67
CA ALA A 180 -4.24 -5.44 -3.34
C ALA A 180 -4.57 -5.22 -1.86
N TYR A 181 -5.58 -4.40 -1.54
CA TYR A 181 -6.15 -4.43 -0.19
C TYR A 181 -7.32 -5.40 -0.10
N CYS A 182 -7.71 -5.82 1.11
CA CYS A 182 -8.67 -6.91 1.36
C CYS A 182 -8.37 -8.19 0.54
N PRO A 183 -7.11 -8.63 0.45
CA PRO A 183 -6.68 -9.67 -0.50
C PRO A 183 -7.36 -11.02 -0.28
N ILE A 184 -7.91 -11.25 0.91
CA ILE A 184 -8.63 -12.48 1.28
C ILE A 184 -10.16 -12.30 1.31
N ALA A 185 -10.70 -11.25 0.67
CA ALA A 185 -12.14 -10.96 0.60
C ALA A 185 -12.81 -11.04 1.99
N LYS A 186 -12.22 -10.36 2.99
CA LYS A 186 -12.70 -10.34 4.38
C LYS A 186 -12.90 -11.75 5.00
N GLY A 187 -12.19 -12.74 4.49
CA GLY A 187 -12.28 -14.12 4.97
C GLY A 187 -13.15 -15.05 4.12
N GLU A 188 -13.83 -14.58 3.09
CA GLU A 188 -14.65 -15.43 2.20
C GLU A 188 -13.83 -16.57 1.58
N VAL A 189 -12.57 -16.33 1.25
CA VAL A 189 -11.65 -17.35 0.71
C VAL A 189 -11.51 -18.58 1.61
N LEU A 190 -11.77 -18.46 2.91
CA LEU A 190 -11.64 -19.57 3.87
C LEU A 190 -12.74 -20.63 3.71
N GLN A 191 -13.85 -20.25 3.09
CA GLN A 191 -15.02 -21.12 2.85
C GLN A 191 -15.17 -21.53 1.39
N ASP A 192 -14.26 -21.09 0.52
CA ASP A 192 -14.28 -21.43 -0.90
C ASP A 192 -13.79 -22.86 -1.13
N GLU A 193 -14.68 -23.73 -1.61
CA GLU A 193 -14.40 -25.14 -1.82
C GLU A 193 -13.23 -25.36 -2.80
N GLN A 194 -13.09 -24.53 -3.84
CA GLN A 194 -12.01 -24.66 -4.82
C GLN A 194 -10.66 -24.30 -4.18
N LEU A 195 -10.62 -23.23 -3.36
CA LEU A 195 -9.42 -22.81 -2.65
C LEU A 195 -9.04 -23.81 -1.54
N ILE A 196 -10.03 -24.43 -0.88
CA ILE A 196 -9.79 -25.50 0.10
C ILE A 196 -9.14 -26.71 -0.59
N VAL A 197 -9.74 -27.23 -1.67
CA VAL A 197 -9.21 -28.37 -2.43
C VAL A 197 -7.80 -28.06 -2.97
N LEU A 198 -7.60 -26.85 -3.49
CA LEU A 198 -6.28 -26.43 -3.97
C LEU A 198 -5.27 -26.35 -2.83
N GLY A 199 -5.72 -25.85 -1.66
CA GLY A 199 -4.92 -25.79 -0.45
C GLY A 199 -4.46 -27.18 0.01
N GLU A 200 -5.36 -28.14 0.06
CA GLU A 200 -5.05 -29.54 0.41
C GLU A 200 -3.99 -30.14 -0.55
N LYS A 201 -4.13 -29.90 -1.85
CA LYS A 201 -3.16 -30.36 -2.86
C LYS A 201 -1.74 -29.87 -2.60
N TYR A 202 -1.57 -28.65 -2.09
CA TYR A 202 -0.26 -28.04 -1.85
C TYR A 202 0.16 -28.00 -0.38
N GLY A 203 -0.65 -28.53 0.54
CA GLY A 203 -0.41 -28.43 1.99
C GLY A 203 -0.40 -26.99 2.49
N LYS A 204 -1.32 -26.16 1.97
CA LYS A 204 -1.45 -24.72 2.28
C LYS A 204 -2.88 -24.37 2.65
N SER A 205 -3.05 -23.28 3.43
CA SER A 205 -4.39 -22.75 3.70
C SER A 205 -4.95 -22.01 2.48
N PRO A 206 -6.28 -21.87 2.36
CA PRO A 206 -6.91 -21.02 1.32
C PRO A 206 -6.35 -19.61 1.27
N THR A 207 -6.06 -19.01 2.43
CA THR A 207 -5.39 -17.70 2.53
C THR A 207 -4.01 -17.71 1.84
N GLN A 208 -3.18 -18.72 2.11
CA GLN A 208 -1.87 -18.84 1.49
C GLN A 208 -1.95 -19.05 -0.03
N ILE A 209 -2.94 -19.82 -0.50
CA ILE A 209 -3.20 -19.99 -1.93
C ILE A 209 -3.59 -18.65 -2.57
N THR A 210 -4.51 -17.91 -1.93
CA THR A 210 -4.97 -16.61 -2.45
C THR A 210 -3.83 -15.58 -2.49
N LEU A 211 -3.06 -15.45 -1.41
CA LEU A 211 -1.91 -14.55 -1.39
C LEU A 211 -0.87 -14.95 -2.44
N ARG A 212 -0.64 -16.25 -2.65
CA ARG A 212 0.25 -16.73 -3.71
C ARG A 212 -0.28 -16.38 -5.10
N TRP A 213 -1.58 -16.53 -5.33
CA TRP A 213 -2.24 -16.16 -6.58
C TRP A 213 -2.06 -14.66 -6.89
N LEU A 214 -2.16 -13.78 -5.89
CA LEU A 214 -1.90 -12.36 -6.05
C LEU A 214 -0.44 -12.09 -6.40
N VAL A 215 0.49 -12.46 -5.53
CA VAL A 215 1.91 -12.07 -5.66
C VAL A 215 2.69 -12.82 -6.74
N GLN A 216 2.08 -13.75 -7.46
CA GLN A 216 2.67 -14.36 -8.65
C GLN A 216 2.30 -13.63 -9.94
N GLN A 217 1.32 -12.73 -9.90
CA GLN A 217 0.97 -11.87 -11.03
C GLN A 217 2.04 -10.79 -11.18
N GLU A 218 2.25 -10.35 -12.40
CA GLU A 218 3.24 -9.31 -12.68
C GLU A 218 2.87 -8.00 -11.99
N ASN A 219 3.81 -7.43 -11.24
CA ASN A 219 3.66 -6.16 -10.53
C ASN A 219 2.47 -6.07 -9.56
N VAL A 220 2.06 -7.20 -8.96
CA VAL A 220 1.00 -7.23 -7.94
C VAL A 220 1.59 -7.50 -6.55
N ALA A 221 1.32 -6.58 -5.61
CA ALA A 221 1.58 -6.73 -4.17
C ALA A 221 0.27 -7.00 -3.40
N ALA A 222 0.37 -7.58 -2.20
CA ALA A 222 -0.76 -7.84 -1.31
C ALA A 222 -0.38 -7.58 0.16
#